data_3daaaaf3159290b923317893f15a4031
#
_entry.id   3daaaaf3159290b923317893f15a4031
#
_cell.length_a   1.000
_cell.length_b   1.000
_cell.length_c   1.000
_cell.angle_alpha   90.00
_cell.angle_beta   90.00
_cell.angle_gamma   90.00
#
_symmetry.space_group_name_H-M   'P 1'
#
loop_
_entity.id
_entity.type
_entity.pdbx_description
1 polymer ?
#
loop_
_entity_poly.entity_id
_entity_poly.type
_entity_poly.pdbx_seq_one_letter_code
_entity_poly.pdbx_strand_id
1 'polypeptide(L)'
;NAGKQGQQIVYKSEKPLGAHITGAEPAKNWTKADGNVYVTRIPNSVFGTYNPYTTLVSGDWFIAYMTAHTGDIFLNGKSMYEVKTLDEVKAPKVYEASWDPDFTLYTWYTEQDDEKDETVIYANFQGKDPNKEDVEYTARRNCFYPSEEHVGFITLSGFKVSKAATQWAPPTAYQEGMIGPHWSKGWIIEDCEIFESKCSGISLGKYRQQNNDNKWLKWKYKDGTQTERDC
;
A
#
# COMPACT_ATOMS: atom_id res chain seq x y z
N ASN A 1 -7.76 -12.45 17.86
CA ASN A 1 -8.91 -13.36 18.08
C ASN A 1 -9.36 -13.91 16.73
N ALA A 2 -9.61 -15.23 16.66
CA ALA A 2 -10.20 -15.91 15.52
C ALA A 2 -11.65 -16.29 15.81
N GLY A 3 -12.49 -16.31 14.78
CA GLY A 3 -13.82 -16.90 14.83
C GLY A 3 -13.76 -18.43 14.68
N LYS A 4 -14.93 -19.04 14.47
CA LYS A 4 -15.08 -20.48 14.20
C LYS A 4 -16.09 -20.68 13.07
N GLN A 5 -16.10 -21.86 12.47
CA GLN A 5 -17.11 -22.20 11.47
C GLN A 5 -18.53 -22.02 12.05
N GLY A 6 -19.34 -21.21 11.38
CA GLY A 6 -20.68 -20.84 11.84
C GLY A 6 -20.73 -19.77 12.94
N GLN A 7 -19.58 -19.25 13.39
CA GLN A 7 -19.43 -18.20 14.39
C GLN A 7 -18.37 -17.19 13.94
N GLN A 8 -18.70 -16.42 12.92
CA GLN A 8 -17.82 -15.39 12.35
C GLN A 8 -17.61 -14.23 13.34
N ILE A 9 -16.39 -13.69 13.37
CA ILE A 9 -16.17 -12.36 13.91
C ILE A 9 -16.42 -11.37 12.78
N VAL A 10 -17.41 -10.50 12.97
CA VAL A 10 -17.86 -9.58 11.92
C VAL A 10 -17.40 -8.17 12.23
N TYR A 11 -16.62 -7.60 11.31
CA TYR A 11 -16.33 -6.18 11.22
C TYR A 11 -17.22 -5.60 10.13
N LYS A 12 -18.15 -4.74 10.49
CA LYS A 12 -19.12 -4.19 9.56
C LYS A 12 -19.24 -2.68 9.72
N SER A 13 -19.21 -1.97 8.61
CA SER A 13 -19.56 -0.55 8.59
C SER A 13 -21.04 -0.37 8.92
N GLU A 14 -21.38 0.55 9.80
CA GLU A 14 -22.77 0.85 10.18
C GLU A 14 -23.61 1.25 8.98
N LYS A 15 -23.01 2.04 8.08
CA LYS A 15 -23.62 2.42 6.79
C LYS A 15 -22.78 1.80 5.66
N PRO A 16 -23.41 1.28 4.60
CA PRO A 16 -22.67 0.78 3.45
C PRO A 16 -21.66 1.82 2.94
N LEU A 17 -20.37 1.43 2.89
CA LEU A 17 -19.26 2.30 2.50
C LEU A 17 -19.13 3.60 3.32
N GLY A 18 -19.74 3.66 4.51
CA GLY A 18 -19.72 4.83 5.37
C GLY A 18 -18.45 4.96 6.21
N ALA A 19 -17.77 3.85 6.49
CA ALA A 19 -16.49 3.84 7.19
C ALA A 19 -15.34 3.59 6.20
N HIS A 20 -14.25 4.30 6.39
CA HIS A 20 -13.06 4.21 5.56
C HIS A 20 -11.84 3.79 6.38
N ILE A 21 -11.20 2.70 5.99
CA ILE A 21 -9.93 2.25 6.53
C ILE A 21 -8.86 2.66 5.52
N THR A 22 -7.97 3.55 5.92
CA THR A 22 -6.93 4.07 5.04
C THR A 22 -5.53 3.76 5.57
N GLY A 23 -4.61 3.46 4.66
CA GLY A 23 -3.17 3.36 4.94
C GLY A 23 -2.44 4.71 4.91
N ALA A 24 -3.14 5.79 4.57
CA ALA A 24 -2.57 7.13 4.47
C ALA A 24 -2.85 7.98 5.71
N GLU A 25 -2.02 9.01 5.88
CA GLU A 25 -2.16 10.09 6.86
C GLU A 25 -2.22 11.44 6.14
N PRO A 26 -2.90 12.44 6.70
CA PRO A 26 -2.88 13.79 6.15
C PRO A 26 -1.47 14.39 6.14
N ALA A 27 -1.03 14.86 4.98
CA ALA A 27 0.23 15.60 4.84
C ALA A 27 -0.01 17.09 5.10
N LYS A 28 0.60 17.61 6.15
CA LYS A 28 0.44 19.00 6.59
C LYS A 28 1.79 19.70 6.66
N ASN A 29 1.75 21.01 6.95
CA ASN A 29 2.94 21.84 7.16
C ASN A 29 3.86 21.88 5.93
N TRP A 30 3.27 21.94 4.75
CA TRP A 30 4.00 22.16 3.53
C TRP A 30 4.59 23.56 3.50
N THR A 31 5.90 23.65 3.26
CA THR A 31 6.60 24.91 3.08
C THR A 31 7.01 25.07 1.62
N LYS A 32 6.89 26.27 1.08
CA LYS A 32 7.26 26.54 -0.30
C LYS A 32 8.77 26.46 -0.46
N ALA A 33 9.24 25.63 -1.39
CA ALA A 33 10.66 25.47 -1.68
C ALA A 33 11.09 26.30 -2.90
N ASP A 34 10.48 26.05 -4.07
CA ASP A 34 10.85 26.75 -5.31
C ASP A 34 9.67 26.67 -6.31
N GLY A 35 9.29 27.78 -6.94
CA GLY A 35 8.22 27.78 -7.94
C GLY A 35 6.92 27.17 -7.43
N ASN A 36 6.52 26.04 -8.04
CA ASN A 36 5.34 25.25 -7.67
C ASN A 36 5.67 24.08 -6.73
N VAL A 37 6.92 23.98 -6.29
CA VAL A 37 7.40 22.89 -5.42
C VAL A 37 7.26 23.29 -3.97
N TYR A 38 6.71 22.38 -3.20
CA TYR A 38 6.62 22.46 -1.76
C TYR A 38 7.35 21.26 -1.13
N VAL A 39 7.74 21.40 0.12
CA VAL A 39 8.41 20.36 0.89
C VAL A 39 7.70 20.17 2.23
N THR A 40 7.55 18.90 2.61
CA THR A 40 7.14 18.50 3.96
C THR A 40 8.14 17.53 4.54
N ARG A 41 8.18 17.44 5.88
CA ARG A 41 9.08 16.57 6.64
C ARG A 41 8.26 15.74 7.60
N ILE A 42 8.51 14.46 7.61
CA ILE A 42 7.77 13.47 8.39
C ILE A 42 8.77 12.72 9.26
N PRO A 43 8.66 12.77 10.59
CA PRO A 43 9.50 11.98 11.48
C PRO A 43 9.39 10.48 11.16
N ASN A 44 10.50 9.78 11.02
CA ASN A 44 10.51 8.36 10.66
C ASN A 44 9.80 7.48 11.69
N SER A 45 9.70 7.94 12.93
CA SER A 45 8.92 7.27 13.98
C SER A 45 7.44 7.06 13.65
N VAL A 46 6.87 7.86 12.73
CA VAL A 46 5.48 7.70 12.24
C VAL A 46 5.30 6.37 11.51
N PHE A 47 6.34 5.89 10.85
CA PHE A 47 6.29 4.67 10.05
C PHE A 47 6.57 3.39 10.86
N GLY A 48 7.02 3.52 12.09
CA GLY A 48 7.39 2.36 12.94
C GLY A 48 8.53 1.56 12.31
N THR A 49 8.28 0.28 12.04
CA THR A 49 9.30 -0.62 11.44
C THR A 49 9.26 -0.69 9.92
N TYR A 50 8.34 0.01 9.29
CA TYR A 50 8.16 -0.03 7.84
C TYR A 50 7.99 1.39 7.28
N ASN A 51 9.07 1.95 6.74
CA ASN A 51 9.02 3.24 6.06
C ASN A 51 8.76 3.04 4.56
N PRO A 52 7.59 3.46 4.05
CA PRO A 52 7.25 3.33 2.63
C PRO A 52 8.18 4.11 1.69
N TYR A 53 8.86 5.14 2.19
CA TYR A 53 9.72 6.04 1.42
C TYR A 53 11.20 5.64 1.44
N THR A 54 11.53 4.53 2.09
CA THR A 54 12.82 3.83 1.99
C THR A 54 12.67 2.42 1.46
N THR A 55 11.44 1.95 1.29
CA THR A 55 11.12 0.61 0.78
C THR A 55 10.78 0.69 -0.69
N LEU A 56 11.57 0.02 -1.52
CA LEU A 56 11.35 0.00 -2.97
C LEU A 56 10.38 -1.09 -3.37
N VAL A 57 9.57 -0.80 -4.38
CA VAL A 57 8.78 -1.81 -5.07
C VAL A 57 9.73 -2.76 -5.77
N SER A 58 9.68 -4.02 -5.43
CA SER A 58 10.57 -5.05 -5.95
C SER A 58 9.89 -6.42 -5.94
N GLY A 59 10.45 -7.38 -6.66
CA GLY A 59 9.99 -8.77 -6.69
C GLY A 59 10.32 -9.43 -8.01
N ASP A 60 10.20 -10.76 -8.04
CA ASP A 60 10.39 -11.54 -9.25
C ASP A 60 9.42 -11.08 -10.34
N TRP A 61 9.87 -11.03 -11.58
CA TRP A 61 9.12 -10.57 -12.76
C TRP A 61 8.76 -9.08 -12.75
N PHE A 62 9.21 -8.33 -11.75
CA PHE A 62 9.02 -6.89 -11.75
C PHE A 62 10.09 -6.25 -12.61
N ILE A 63 9.68 -5.74 -13.77
CA ILE A 63 10.53 -4.98 -14.68
C ILE A 63 10.05 -3.54 -14.66
N ALA A 64 10.83 -2.67 -14.05
CA ALA A 64 10.52 -1.26 -13.95
C ALA A 64 11.52 -0.43 -14.74
N TYR A 65 11.02 0.60 -15.42
CA TYR A 65 11.86 1.60 -16.09
C TYR A 65 12.51 2.57 -15.09
N MET A 66 12.00 2.61 -13.89
CA MET A 66 12.53 3.39 -12.79
C MET A 66 12.34 2.67 -11.46
N THR A 67 13.17 3.01 -10.49
CA THR A 67 12.96 2.64 -9.11
C THR A 67 11.78 3.44 -8.53
N ALA A 68 10.85 2.76 -7.89
CA ALA A 68 9.71 3.39 -7.24
C ALA A 68 9.61 2.92 -5.78
N HIS A 69 9.22 3.81 -4.90
CA HIS A 69 8.95 3.49 -3.50
C HIS A 69 7.56 2.87 -3.35
N THR A 70 7.35 2.13 -2.27
CA THR A 70 6.02 1.61 -1.91
C THR A 70 5.10 2.71 -1.38
N GLY A 71 5.68 3.83 -0.94
CA GLY A 71 4.95 5.04 -0.56
C GLY A 71 4.30 5.74 -1.75
N ASP A 72 3.34 6.60 -1.44
CA ASP A 72 2.67 7.45 -2.42
C ASP A 72 2.18 8.74 -1.80
N ILE A 73 1.98 9.77 -2.64
CA ILE A 73 1.41 11.06 -2.27
C ILE A 73 0.12 11.25 -3.05
N PHE A 74 -0.92 11.64 -2.35
CA PHE A 74 -2.25 11.87 -2.93
C PHE A 74 -2.62 13.33 -2.84
N LEU A 75 -3.14 13.87 -3.93
CA LEU A 75 -3.75 15.19 -3.98
C LEU A 75 -5.23 15.05 -4.31
N ASN A 76 -6.09 15.46 -3.38
CA ASN A 76 -7.55 15.37 -3.52
C ASN A 76 -8.02 13.95 -3.88
N GLY A 77 -7.43 12.95 -3.21
CA GLY A 77 -7.74 11.53 -3.39
C GLY A 77 -7.05 10.86 -4.58
N LYS A 78 -6.27 11.57 -5.40
CA LYS A 78 -5.61 11.04 -6.59
C LYS A 78 -4.10 10.93 -6.38
N SER A 79 -3.53 9.75 -6.70
CA SER A 79 -2.09 9.49 -6.59
C SER A 79 -1.28 10.37 -7.55
N MET A 80 -0.26 11.04 -7.03
CA MET A 80 0.70 11.84 -7.80
C MET A 80 1.82 10.94 -8.33
N TYR A 81 2.60 11.43 -9.28
CA TYR A 81 3.65 10.66 -9.96
C TYR A 81 5.00 10.81 -9.27
N GLU A 82 5.60 9.70 -8.86
CA GLU A 82 6.96 9.68 -8.37
C GLU A 82 7.96 9.91 -9.49
N VAL A 83 9.00 10.72 -9.25
CA VAL A 83 10.11 10.96 -10.15
C VAL A 83 11.45 10.68 -9.46
N LYS A 84 12.53 10.56 -10.24
CA LYS A 84 13.83 10.10 -9.74
C LYS A 84 14.63 11.17 -9.02
N THR A 85 14.39 12.42 -9.35
CA THR A 85 15.22 13.54 -8.88
C THR A 85 14.38 14.76 -8.53
N LEU A 86 14.92 15.59 -7.65
CA LEU A 86 14.32 16.87 -7.32
C LEU A 86 14.21 17.81 -8.53
N ASP A 87 15.15 17.73 -9.48
CA ASP A 87 15.10 18.54 -10.70
C ASP A 87 13.90 18.16 -11.60
N GLU A 88 13.54 16.89 -11.63
CA GLU A 88 12.31 16.45 -12.33
C GLU A 88 11.04 16.93 -11.63
N VAL A 89 11.05 17.08 -10.29
CA VAL A 89 9.93 17.73 -9.57
C VAL A 89 9.83 19.20 -9.94
N LYS A 90 10.96 19.91 -10.05
CA LYS A 90 10.98 21.33 -10.39
C LYS A 90 10.54 21.61 -11.81
N ALA A 91 10.88 20.74 -12.75
CA ALA A 91 10.59 20.84 -14.17
C ALA A 91 9.91 19.56 -14.71
N PRO A 92 8.69 19.23 -14.25
CA PRO A 92 8.00 18.04 -14.67
C PRO A 92 7.63 18.11 -16.15
N LYS A 93 7.59 16.95 -16.80
CA LYS A 93 7.22 16.82 -18.20
C LYS A 93 5.97 15.97 -18.32
N VAL A 94 5.09 16.38 -19.24
CA VAL A 94 3.90 15.58 -19.55
C VAL A 94 4.34 14.21 -20.09
N TYR A 95 3.73 13.17 -19.59
CA TYR A 95 3.85 11.81 -20.12
C TYR A 95 2.63 11.50 -20.99
N GLU A 96 2.79 11.73 -22.28
CA GLU A 96 1.70 11.64 -23.28
C GLU A 96 1.07 10.24 -23.39
N ALA A 97 1.81 9.19 -23.05
CA ALA A 97 1.31 7.83 -23.06
C ALA A 97 0.46 7.45 -21.84
N SER A 98 0.33 8.34 -20.87
CA SER A 98 -0.57 8.15 -19.72
C SER A 98 -2.02 8.27 -20.16
N TRP A 99 -2.92 7.58 -19.48
CA TRP A 99 -4.37 7.78 -19.60
C TRP A 99 -4.88 9.11 -19.03
N ASP A 100 -4.04 9.80 -18.25
CA ASP A 100 -4.29 11.14 -17.72
C ASP A 100 -3.00 11.98 -17.83
N PRO A 101 -2.63 12.42 -19.05
CA PRO A 101 -1.35 13.08 -19.29
C PRO A 101 -1.15 14.36 -18.48
N ASP A 102 -2.16 15.19 -18.36
CA ASP A 102 -2.05 16.47 -17.65
C ASP A 102 -1.74 16.29 -16.17
N PHE A 103 -2.24 15.23 -15.55
CA PHE A 103 -1.99 14.97 -14.15
C PHE A 103 -0.56 14.44 -13.90
N THR A 104 0.15 13.97 -14.93
CA THR A 104 1.54 13.54 -14.81
C THR A 104 2.50 14.67 -14.45
N LEU A 105 2.05 15.93 -14.53
CA LEU A 105 2.80 17.09 -14.04
C LEU A 105 2.80 17.24 -12.51
N TYR A 106 1.87 16.57 -11.82
CA TYR A 106 1.85 16.53 -10.36
C TYR A 106 2.81 15.45 -9.90
N THR A 107 4.04 15.84 -9.61
CA THR A 107 5.14 14.94 -9.33
C THR A 107 5.64 15.07 -7.91
N TRP A 108 6.26 14.01 -7.39
CA TRP A 108 6.90 14.02 -6.09
C TRP A 108 8.22 13.23 -6.09
N TYR A 109 9.08 13.57 -5.16
CA TYR A 109 10.36 12.95 -4.88
C TYR A 109 10.60 12.87 -3.38
N THR A 110 11.34 11.89 -2.91
CA THR A 110 11.68 11.72 -1.50
C THR A 110 13.16 11.48 -1.28
N GLU A 111 13.64 11.92 -0.13
CA GLU A 111 14.97 11.62 0.40
C GLU A 111 14.90 11.49 1.91
N GLN A 112 15.96 10.96 2.52
CA GLN A 112 16.07 10.83 3.97
C GLN A 112 17.00 11.93 4.53
N ASP A 113 16.59 12.53 5.63
CA ASP A 113 17.43 13.40 6.46
C ASP A 113 17.87 12.55 7.68
N ASP A 114 19.01 11.88 7.55
CA ASP A 114 19.50 10.96 8.59
C ASP A 114 19.91 11.69 9.88
N GLU A 115 20.26 12.98 9.78
CA GLU A 115 20.62 13.77 10.97
C GLU A 115 19.41 14.07 11.85
N LYS A 116 18.24 14.21 11.24
CA LYS A 116 16.98 14.53 11.94
C LYS A 116 16.05 13.35 12.08
N ASP A 117 16.40 12.20 11.49
CA ASP A 117 15.56 11.01 11.42
C ASP A 117 14.18 11.34 10.77
N GLU A 118 14.22 11.99 9.62
CA GLU A 118 13.03 12.44 8.88
C GLU A 118 13.05 11.96 7.44
N THR A 119 11.85 11.61 6.96
CA THR A 119 11.55 11.50 5.53
C THR A 119 11.19 12.87 4.99
N VAL A 120 11.89 13.33 3.98
CA VAL A 120 11.66 14.61 3.29
C VAL A 120 10.94 14.33 1.98
N ILE A 121 9.83 15.01 1.74
CA ILE A 121 9.04 14.84 0.51
C ILE A 121 8.92 16.19 -0.18
N TYR A 122 9.36 16.25 -1.42
CA TYR A 122 9.17 17.37 -2.33
C TYR A 122 8.06 17.04 -3.32
N ALA A 123 7.12 17.95 -3.53
CA ALA A 123 6.04 17.74 -4.49
C ALA A 123 5.69 19.02 -5.26
N ASN A 124 5.36 18.84 -6.54
CA ASN A 124 4.94 19.91 -7.42
C ASN A 124 3.41 19.93 -7.52
N PHE A 125 2.79 20.97 -7.01
CA PHE A 125 1.33 21.09 -6.95
C PHE A 125 0.74 21.95 -8.07
N GLN A 126 1.51 22.31 -9.09
CA GLN A 126 1.05 23.04 -10.27
C GLN A 126 0.29 24.33 -9.93
N GLY A 127 0.81 25.10 -8.96
CA GLY A 127 0.24 26.36 -8.53
C GLY A 127 -0.81 26.26 -7.41
N LYS A 128 -1.21 25.08 -7.00
CA LYS A 128 -2.08 24.89 -5.82
C LYS A 128 -1.27 25.08 -4.53
N ASP A 129 -1.93 25.54 -3.49
CA ASP A 129 -1.38 25.58 -2.13
C ASP A 129 -1.75 24.29 -1.39
N PRO A 130 -0.81 23.37 -1.16
CA PRO A 130 -1.11 22.07 -0.56
C PRO A 130 -1.67 22.18 0.88
N ASN A 131 -1.47 23.29 1.56
CA ASN A 131 -2.04 23.50 2.89
C ASN A 131 -3.56 23.81 2.85
N LYS A 132 -4.10 24.07 1.66
CA LYS A 132 -5.53 24.30 1.42
C LYS A 132 -6.22 23.15 0.68
N GLU A 133 -5.45 22.19 0.25
CA GLU A 133 -5.92 20.99 -0.46
C GLU A 133 -5.94 19.78 0.50
N ASP A 134 -6.62 18.72 0.07
CA ASP A 134 -6.56 17.43 0.74
C ASP A 134 -5.32 16.67 0.23
N VAL A 135 -4.23 16.76 0.99
CA VAL A 135 -2.99 16.06 0.66
C VAL A 135 -2.71 15.01 1.70
N GLU A 136 -2.46 13.79 1.23
CA GLU A 136 -2.17 12.64 2.08
C GLU A 136 -0.88 11.95 1.64
N TYR A 137 -0.24 11.25 2.57
CA TYR A 137 0.89 10.39 2.29
C TYR A 137 0.64 8.98 2.82
N THR A 138 1.10 7.97 2.13
CA THR A 138 1.00 6.59 2.59
C THR A 138 1.88 6.37 3.82
N ALA A 139 1.31 5.83 4.88
CA ALA A 139 2.02 5.58 6.14
C ALA A 139 2.00 4.10 6.58
N ARG A 140 1.10 3.29 6.03
CA ARG A 140 0.88 1.90 6.47
C ARG A 140 1.09 0.92 5.32
N ARG A 141 1.66 -0.22 5.65
CA ARG A 141 1.84 -1.32 4.70
C ARG A 141 0.52 -1.98 4.31
N ASN A 142 -0.36 -2.17 5.27
CA ASN A 142 -1.65 -2.84 5.13
C ASN A 142 -2.75 -2.01 5.80
N CYS A 143 -4.00 -2.29 5.48
CA CYS A 143 -5.18 -1.68 6.10
C CYS A 143 -5.90 -2.65 7.05
N PHE A 144 -6.16 -3.86 6.60
CA PHE A 144 -6.83 -4.87 7.40
C PHE A 144 -6.18 -6.24 7.18
N TYR A 145 -5.20 -6.55 8.00
CA TYR A 145 -4.34 -7.72 7.83
C TYR A 145 -3.97 -8.29 9.21
N PRO A 146 -4.16 -9.59 9.47
CA PRO A 146 -3.80 -10.19 10.75
C PRO A 146 -2.28 -10.18 10.95
N SER A 147 -1.83 -9.91 12.16
CA SER A 147 -0.42 -9.99 12.54
C SER A 147 0.11 -11.42 12.59
N GLU A 148 -0.79 -12.40 12.71
CA GLU A 148 -0.47 -13.82 12.83
C GLU A 148 -1.23 -14.62 11.78
N GLU A 149 -0.65 -15.74 11.37
CA GLU A 149 -1.32 -16.72 10.53
C GLU A 149 -2.47 -17.40 11.27
N HIS A 150 -3.40 -18.00 10.53
CA HIS A 150 -4.51 -18.80 11.05
C HIS A 150 -5.56 -18.04 11.88
N VAL A 151 -5.64 -16.72 11.74
CA VAL A 151 -6.74 -15.92 12.32
C VAL A 151 -7.97 -16.01 11.41
N GLY A 152 -8.68 -17.12 11.49
CA GLY A 152 -9.75 -17.48 10.58
C GLY A 152 -11.15 -16.99 10.97
N PHE A 153 -12.10 -17.19 10.06
CA PHE A 153 -13.54 -16.92 10.23
C PHE A 153 -13.82 -15.46 10.60
N ILE A 154 -13.26 -14.56 9.81
CA ILE A 154 -13.46 -13.10 9.88
C ILE A 154 -14.33 -12.68 8.72
N THR A 155 -15.31 -11.81 8.98
CA THR A 155 -16.06 -11.11 7.94
C THR A 155 -15.72 -9.64 7.98
N LEU A 156 -15.33 -9.07 6.85
CA LEU A 156 -15.15 -7.63 6.62
C LEU A 156 -16.22 -7.16 5.65
N SER A 157 -17.14 -6.31 6.08
CA SER A 157 -18.32 -5.94 5.30
C SER A 157 -18.57 -4.43 5.25
N GLY A 158 -18.76 -3.90 4.06
CA GLY A 158 -19.26 -2.54 3.82
C GLY A 158 -18.27 -1.41 4.04
N PHE A 159 -16.95 -1.66 3.99
CA PHE A 159 -15.92 -0.63 4.17
C PHE A 159 -15.39 -0.09 2.83
N LYS A 160 -14.94 1.16 2.85
CA LYS A 160 -13.92 1.64 1.92
C LYS A 160 -12.55 1.31 2.47
N VAL A 161 -11.63 0.83 1.63
CA VAL A 161 -10.26 0.50 2.03
C VAL A 161 -9.29 1.00 0.97
N SER A 162 -8.29 1.80 1.38
CA SER A 162 -7.40 2.40 0.38
C SER A 162 -6.02 2.81 0.89
N LYS A 163 -5.14 3.19 -0.04
CA LYS A 163 -3.92 3.96 0.15
C LYS A 163 -2.87 3.29 1.04
N ALA A 164 -2.68 1.98 0.87
CA ALA A 164 -1.62 1.29 1.58
C ALA A 164 -0.40 1.01 0.69
N ALA A 165 0.78 1.00 1.32
CA ALA A 165 2.10 0.79 0.72
C ALA A 165 2.39 -0.69 0.47
N THR A 166 1.52 -1.37 -0.26
CA THR A 166 1.68 -2.79 -0.55
C THR A 166 2.81 -3.04 -1.53
N GLN A 167 3.47 -4.19 -1.37
CA GLN A 167 4.57 -4.59 -2.22
C GLN A 167 4.07 -5.31 -3.47
N TRP A 168 4.86 -5.27 -4.54
CA TRP A 168 4.68 -6.15 -5.69
C TRP A 168 5.03 -7.58 -5.31
N ALA A 169 4.24 -8.52 -5.80
CA ALA A 169 4.63 -9.92 -5.81
C ALA A 169 3.91 -10.67 -6.93
N PRO A 170 4.62 -11.51 -7.69
CA PRO A 170 3.99 -12.40 -8.64
C PRO A 170 3.16 -13.48 -7.92
N PRO A 171 2.23 -14.15 -8.61
CA PRO A 171 1.36 -15.15 -8.00
C PRO A 171 2.10 -16.31 -7.31
N THR A 172 3.38 -16.51 -7.64
CA THR A 172 4.23 -17.58 -7.10
C THR A 172 5.03 -17.17 -5.85
N ALA A 173 5.00 -15.89 -5.46
CA ALA A 173 5.71 -15.36 -4.29
C ALA A 173 4.76 -15.00 -3.17
N TYR A 174 5.33 -14.73 -2.00
CA TYR A 174 4.56 -14.21 -0.87
C TYR A 174 3.97 -12.83 -1.21
N GLN A 175 2.67 -12.69 -0.98
CA GLN A 175 1.93 -11.47 -1.28
C GLN A 175 1.23 -10.96 -0.03
N GLU A 176 1.34 -9.66 0.20
CA GLU A 176 0.53 -8.95 1.17
C GLU A 176 -0.28 -7.87 0.46
N GLY A 177 -1.61 -7.97 0.56
CA GLY A 177 -2.50 -6.93 0.09
C GLY A 177 -2.82 -5.90 1.16
N MET A 178 -3.59 -4.89 0.81
CA MET A 178 -4.20 -4.01 1.82
C MET A 178 -5.09 -4.80 2.77
N ILE A 179 -5.77 -5.80 2.24
CA ILE A 179 -6.59 -6.77 2.98
C ILE A 179 -6.09 -8.16 2.63
N GLY A 180 -6.07 -9.04 3.61
CA GLY A 180 -5.80 -10.45 3.35
C GLY A 180 -5.95 -11.32 4.58
N PRO A 181 -6.31 -12.61 4.38
CA PRO A 181 -6.53 -13.56 5.47
C PRO A 181 -5.25 -14.09 6.11
N HIS A 182 -4.08 -13.82 5.56
CA HIS A 182 -2.78 -14.24 6.09
C HIS A 182 -2.78 -15.73 6.49
N TRP A 183 -3.01 -16.61 5.48
CA TRP A 183 -3.07 -18.06 5.67
C TRP A 183 -4.20 -18.55 6.59
N SER A 184 -5.30 -17.84 6.61
CA SER A 184 -6.46 -18.23 7.39
C SER A 184 -7.59 -18.69 6.49
N LYS A 185 -8.49 -19.49 7.01
CA LYS A 185 -9.70 -19.96 6.30
C LYS A 185 -10.95 -19.27 6.79
N GLY A 186 -12.01 -19.36 5.99
CA GLY A 186 -13.34 -18.88 6.35
C GLY A 186 -13.47 -17.35 6.42
N TRP A 187 -12.59 -16.62 5.75
CA TRP A 187 -12.75 -15.18 5.58
C TRP A 187 -13.82 -14.86 4.56
N ILE A 188 -14.58 -13.80 4.82
CA ILE A 188 -15.56 -13.20 3.93
C ILE A 188 -15.21 -11.72 3.80
N ILE A 189 -15.00 -11.26 2.58
CA ILE A 189 -14.81 -9.84 2.25
C ILE A 189 -15.94 -9.49 1.30
N GLU A 190 -16.87 -8.67 1.75
CA GLU A 190 -18.10 -8.40 1.01
C GLU A 190 -18.49 -6.93 1.06
N ASP A 191 -19.17 -6.44 0.03
CA ASP A 191 -19.71 -5.08 -0.05
C ASP A 191 -18.67 -3.97 0.22
N CYS A 192 -17.38 -4.27 -0.03
CA CYS A 192 -16.28 -3.35 0.19
C CYS A 192 -15.84 -2.67 -1.11
N GLU A 193 -15.41 -1.42 -1.02
CA GLU A 193 -14.75 -0.69 -2.09
C GLU A 193 -13.25 -0.62 -1.77
N ILE A 194 -12.38 -1.19 -2.64
CA ILE A 194 -10.94 -1.32 -2.43
C ILE A 194 -10.23 -0.62 -3.57
N PHE A 195 -9.45 0.42 -3.27
CA PHE A 195 -8.85 1.29 -4.28
C PHE A 195 -7.53 1.91 -3.82
N GLU A 196 -6.76 2.47 -4.76
CA GLU A 196 -5.49 3.18 -4.49
C GLU A 196 -4.49 2.37 -3.64
N SER A 197 -4.37 1.08 -3.93
CA SER A 197 -3.29 0.26 -3.42
C SER A 197 -2.03 0.49 -4.25
N LYS A 198 -0.85 0.58 -3.64
CA LYS A 198 0.38 0.70 -4.44
C LYS A 198 0.55 -0.46 -5.39
N CYS A 199 0.35 -1.69 -4.90
CA CYS A 199 0.38 -2.89 -5.73
C CYS A 199 -0.87 -3.76 -5.49
N SER A 200 -0.87 -4.59 -4.45
CA SER A 200 -1.94 -5.57 -4.24
C SER A 200 -3.06 -5.04 -3.35
N GLY A 201 -4.29 -5.03 -3.84
CA GLY A 201 -5.49 -4.66 -3.06
C GLY A 201 -5.88 -5.76 -2.08
N ILE A 202 -6.13 -6.97 -2.57
CA ILE A 202 -6.44 -8.13 -1.75
C ILE A 202 -5.46 -9.25 -2.08
N SER A 203 -4.96 -9.93 -1.06
CA SER A 203 -4.18 -11.16 -1.22
C SER A 203 -4.71 -12.25 -0.31
N LEU A 204 -4.79 -13.45 -0.83
CA LEU A 204 -5.18 -14.63 -0.03
C LEU A 204 -4.00 -15.19 0.78
N GLY A 205 -2.82 -14.68 0.51
CA GLY A 205 -1.57 -15.14 1.09
C GLY A 205 -0.90 -16.20 0.23
N LYS A 206 0.37 -16.01 -0.02
CA LYS A 206 1.25 -17.05 -0.57
C LYS A 206 2.29 -17.38 0.48
N TYR A 207 2.39 -18.63 0.81
CA TYR A 207 3.32 -19.10 1.81
C TYR A 207 4.76 -18.78 1.43
N ARG A 208 5.43 -18.02 2.25
CA ARG A 208 6.86 -17.83 2.10
C ARG A 208 7.55 -19.11 2.50
N GLN A 209 7.91 -19.85 1.50
CA GLN A 209 8.54 -21.12 1.68
C GLN A 209 9.94 -20.94 2.28
N GLN A 210 10.11 -21.36 3.49
CA GLN A 210 11.42 -21.62 4.06
C GLN A 210 11.72 -23.11 3.89
N ASN A 211 12.94 -23.44 3.48
CA ASN A 211 13.42 -24.81 3.39
C ASN A 211 12.62 -25.77 2.47
N ASN A 212 12.15 -25.27 1.34
CA ASN A 212 11.36 -26.07 0.41
C ASN A 212 10.10 -26.69 0.99
N ASP A 213 9.55 -26.12 2.01
CA ASP A 213 8.33 -26.60 2.62
C ASP A 213 7.09 -26.20 1.82
N ASN A 214 7.00 -26.72 0.61
CA ASN A 214 5.82 -26.60 -0.23
C ASN A 214 4.86 -27.76 0.05
N LYS A 215 4.24 -27.74 1.22
CA LYS A 215 3.41 -28.84 1.71
C LYS A 215 2.28 -29.21 0.76
N TRP A 216 1.64 -28.20 0.15
CA TRP A 216 0.57 -28.45 -0.78
C TRP A 216 1.03 -29.14 -2.07
N LEU A 217 2.25 -28.89 -2.55
CA LEU A 217 2.83 -29.64 -3.68
C LEU A 217 3.17 -31.06 -3.30
N LYS A 218 3.71 -31.30 -2.11
CA LYS A 218 3.95 -32.64 -1.59
C LYS A 218 2.65 -33.41 -1.47
N TRP A 219 1.68 -32.81 -0.86
CA TRP A 219 0.36 -33.39 -0.78
C TRP A 219 -0.21 -33.74 -2.15
N LYS A 220 -0.16 -32.80 -3.08
CA LYS A 220 -0.89 -32.93 -4.35
C LYS A 220 -0.19 -33.82 -5.36
N TYR A 221 1.14 -33.83 -5.36
CA TYR A 221 1.86 -34.35 -6.52
C TYR A 221 2.96 -35.35 -6.21
N LYS A 222 3.39 -35.53 -4.99
CA LYS A 222 4.54 -36.36 -4.67
C LYS A 222 4.25 -37.56 -3.76
N ASP A 223 3.59 -37.33 -2.68
CA ASP A 223 3.36 -38.39 -1.67
C ASP A 223 1.89 -38.69 -1.41
N GLY A 224 0.99 -37.95 -2.01
CA GLY A 224 -0.45 -38.11 -1.80
C GLY A 224 -0.95 -37.72 -0.41
N THR A 225 -0.06 -37.25 0.45
CA THR A 225 -0.41 -36.85 1.80
C THR A 225 -1.03 -35.46 1.76
N GLN A 226 -2.27 -35.35 2.14
CA GLN A 226 -2.94 -34.08 2.23
C GLN A 226 -2.55 -33.32 3.49
N THR A 227 -1.94 -32.18 3.32
CA THR A 227 -1.73 -31.25 4.42
C THR A 227 -2.81 -30.18 4.39
N GLU A 228 -3.40 -29.91 5.51
CA GLU A 228 -4.35 -28.82 5.63
C GLU A 228 -3.66 -27.48 5.43
N ARG A 229 -4.28 -26.64 4.62
CA ARG A 229 -3.91 -25.27 4.43
C ARG A 229 -5.13 -24.40 4.65
N ASP A 230 -4.91 -23.33 5.40
CA ASP A 230 -5.96 -22.43 5.79
C ASP A 230 -6.07 -21.21 4.87
N CYS A 231 -5.94 -21.35 3.59
CA CYS A 231 -6.12 -20.25 2.65
C CYS A 231 -7.16 -20.55 1.56
#